data_bb5781df3ae4b666f91182fa5c754248
#
_entry.id   bb5781df3ae4b666f91182fa5c754248
#
_cell.length_a   1.000
_cell.length_b   1.000
_cell.length_c   1.000
_cell.angle_alpha   90.00
_cell.angle_beta   90.00
_cell.angle_gamma   90.00
#
_symmetry.space_group_name_H-M   'P 1'
#
loop_
_entity.id
_entity.type
_entity.pdbx_description
1 polymer ?
#
loop_
_entity_poly.entity_id
_entity_poly.type
_entity_poly.pdbx_seq_one_letter_code
_entity_poly.pdbx_strand_id
1 'polypeptide(L)'
;MRQLPDYRRLLDGGADTLRYCFTMLECRYNGGYGMQAAMMAVCQDLLADMGEDPGDDGYDVQTWYDELKARAFSVSEDLAHHPGYAVLLGLGVSRPDGTAAITYVDMDGDGLAERLTAENGGLRVLRYDGTEVWSSGPVGQNGDEALFLHRNGGQWELLRYGRTAEEQLYELLSLTGGRERLVRSRHLAHGAAAESVRVFAEEFHTLLYGVDEAGLSDGCEMLLLSVMNGETRVGPLYNFSGYEIGEGNG
;
A
#
# COMPACT_ATOMS: atom_id res chain seq x y z
N MET A 1 29.16 2.88 -18.66
CA MET A 1 28.11 3.61 -17.91
C MET A 1 28.56 3.93 -16.49
N ARG A 2 29.08 2.97 -15.70
CA ARG A 2 29.52 3.11 -14.29
C ARG A 2 30.59 4.19 -14.01
N GLN A 3 31.25 4.73 -15.03
CA GLN A 3 32.29 5.78 -14.88
C GLN A 3 31.77 7.19 -15.11
N LEU A 4 30.50 7.38 -15.48
CA LEU A 4 29.93 8.69 -15.72
C LEU A 4 29.63 9.40 -14.40
N PRO A 5 29.93 10.73 -14.28
CA PRO A 5 29.69 11.48 -13.05
C PRO A 5 28.22 11.43 -12.60
N ASP A 6 27.27 11.45 -13.53
CA ASP A 6 25.85 11.40 -13.23
C ASP A 6 25.42 10.04 -12.70
N TYR A 7 26.02 8.95 -13.18
CA TYR A 7 25.77 7.61 -12.63
C TYR A 7 26.20 7.51 -11.16
N ARG A 8 27.38 8.09 -10.82
CA ARG A 8 27.85 8.11 -9.42
C ARG A 8 26.90 8.90 -8.51
N ARG A 9 26.39 10.04 -8.99
CA ARG A 9 25.39 10.80 -8.22
C ARG A 9 24.13 10.00 -7.92
N LEU A 10 23.69 9.13 -8.86
CA LEU A 10 22.56 8.23 -8.61
C LEU A 10 22.91 7.20 -7.53
N LEU A 11 24.12 6.64 -7.54
CA LEU A 11 24.57 5.73 -6.48
C LEU A 11 24.71 6.44 -5.12
N ASP A 12 25.19 7.68 -5.10
CA ASP A 12 25.32 8.50 -3.88
C ASP A 12 23.94 8.76 -3.22
N GLY A 13 22.84 8.69 -3.96
CA GLY A 13 21.49 8.84 -3.45
C GLY A 13 20.96 7.60 -2.71
N GLY A 14 21.65 6.46 -2.79
CA GLY A 14 21.36 5.27 -1.99
C GLY A 14 19.90 4.83 -2.04
N ALA A 15 19.28 4.69 -0.87
CA ALA A 15 17.91 4.24 -0.72
C ALA A 15 16.86 5.13 -1.44
N ASP A 16 17.08 6.44 -1.53
CA ASP A 16 16.15 7.34 -2.23
C ASP A 16 16.19 7.11 -3.74
N THR A 17 17.37 6.89 -4.32
CA THR A 17 17.50 6.51 -5.73
C THR A 17 16.87 5.15 -5.99
N LEU A 18 17.09 4.19 -5.10
CA LEU A 18 16.50 2.85 -5.20
C LEU A 18 14.97 2.93 -5.18
N ARG A 19 14.41 3.69 -4.25
CA ARG A 19 12.96 3.95 -4.15
C ARG A 19 12.40 4.55 -5.43
N TYR A 20 13.07 5.58 -5.97
CA TYR A 20 12.65 6.20 -7.23
C TYR A 20 12.64 5.20 -8.38
N CYS A 21 13.73 4.44 -8.58
CA CYS A 21 13.83 3.46 -9.65
C CYS A 21 12.75 2.37 -9.53
N PHE A 22 12.52 1.84 -8.32
CA PHE A 22 11.48 0.84 -8.09
C PHE A 22 10.08 1.38 -8.35
N THR A 23 9.79 2.63 -7.93
CA THR A 23 8.51 3.27 -8.24
C THR A 23 8.28 3.36 -9.74
N MET A 24 9.29 3.74 -10.52
CA MET A 24 9.20 3.83 -11.97
C MET A 24 9.01 2.45 -12.64
N LEU A 25 9.67 1.41 -12.12
CA LEU A 25 9.53 0.04 -12.61
C LEU A 25 8.15 -0.54 -12.27
N GLU A 26 7.63 -0.31 -11.07
CA GLU A 26 6.29 -0.76 -10.66
C GLU A 26 5.19 -0.11 -11.50
N CYS A 27 5.32 1.19 -11.77
CA CYS A 27 4.41 1.93 -12.66
C CYS A 27 4.56 1.55 -14.14
N ARG A 28 5.42 0.59 -14.48
CA ARG A 28 5.74 0.19 -15.87
C ARG A 28 6.07 1.41 -16.75
N TYR A 29 6.84 2.33 -16.18
CA TYR A 29 7.24 3.55 -16.88
C TYR A 29 7.88 3.24 -18.23
N ASN A 30 7.28 3.73 -19.29
CA ASN A 30 7.70 3.41 -20.67
C ASN A 30 8.69 4.45 -21.21
N GLY A 31 9.75 4.75 -20.46
CA GLY A 31 10.85 5.64 -20.86
C GLY A 31 11.75 5.11 -21.97
N GLY A 32 11.34 3.99 -22.61
CA GLY A 32 12.14 3.26 -23.58
C GLY A 32 13.15 2.30 -22.92
N TYR A 33 13.50 1.28 -23.67
CA TYR A 33 14.37 0.18 -23.22
C TYR A 33 15.69 0.65 -22.59
N GLY A 34 16.31 1.69 -23.15
CA GLY A 34 17.58 2.23 -22.64
C GLY A 34 17.46 2.83 -21.23
N MET A 35 16.35 3.49 -20.91
CA MET A 35 16.12 4.06 -19.59
C MET A 35 15.83 2.95 -18.56
N GLN A 36 15.01 1.98 -18.91
CA GLN A 36 14.71 0.85 -18.04
C GLN A 36 15.98 0.03 -17.72
N ALA A 37 16.81 -0.25 -18.72
CA ALA A 37 18.09 -0.94 -18.52
C ALA A 37 19.06 -0.12 -17.64
N ALA A 38 19.06 1.21 -17.75
CA ALA A 38 19.85 2.06 -16.88
C ALA A 38 19.35 2.02 -15.43
N MET A 39 18.03 2.07 -15.20
CA MET A 39 17.45 1.93 -13.87
C MET A 39 17.77 0.56 -13.25
N MET A 40 17.63 -0.54 -14.03
CA MET A 40 18.01 -1.88 -13.57
C MET A 40 19.47 -1.92 -13.12
N ALA A 41 20.40 -1.39 -13.93
CA ALA A 41 21.82 -1.37 -13.58
C ALA A 41 22.12 -0.57 -12.30
N VAL A 42 21.45 0.59 -12.10
CA VAL A 42 21.56 1.38 -10.87
C VAL A 42 21.02 0.60 -9.67
N CYS A 43 19.85 -0.04 -9.81
CA CYS A 43 19.27 -0.84 -8.73
C CYS A 43 20.18 -2.02 -8.37
N GLN A 44 20.75 -2.72 -9.36
CA GLN A 44 21.66 -3.84 -9.11
C GLN A 44 22.91 -3.42 -8.35
N ASP A 45 23.53 -2.28 -8.74
CA ASP A 45 24.71 -1.77 -8.03
C ASP A 45 24.34 -1.34 -6.59
N LEU A 46 23.20 -0.64 -6.37
CA LEU A 46 22.77 -0.23 -5.04
C LEU A 46 22.39 -1.42 -4.14
N LEU A 47 21.70 -2.42 -4.67
CA LEU A 47 21.36 -3.63 -3.93
C LEU A 47 22.63 -4.38 -3.51
N ALA A 48 23.60 -4.55 -4.42
CA ALA A 48 24.87 -5.18 -4.10
C ALA A 48 25.64 -4.40 -3.02
N ASP A 49 25.66 -3.05 -3.06
CA ASP A 49 26.28 -2.21 -2.03
C ASP A 49 25.58 -2.35 -0.67
N MET A 50 24.28 -2.66 -0.65
CA MET A 50 23.52 -2.95 0.57
C MET A 50 23.64 -4.41 1.04
N GLY A 51 24.38 -5.25 0.32
CA GLY A 51 24.58 -6.67 0.67
C GLY A 51 23.48 -7.62 0.18
N GLU A 52 22.58 -7.12 -0.68
CA GLU A 52 21.51 -7.93 -1.27
C GLU A 52 21.98 -8.68 -2.53
N ASP A 53 21.26 -9.74 -2.89
CA ASP A 53 21.40 -10.38 -4.19
C ASP A 53 20.65 -9.58 -5.27
N PRO A 54 21.35 -8.85 -6.16
CA PRO A 54 20.70 -8.04 -7.18
C PRO A 54 20.08 -8.88 -8.30
N GLY A 55 20.35 -10.18 -8.34
CA GLY A 55 19.94 -11.06 -9.43
C GLY A 55 20.80 -10.97 -10.68
N ASP A 56 20.46 -11.80 -11.66
CA ASP A 56 21.17 -11.90 -12.94
C ASP A 56 20.70 -10.79 -13.90
N ASP A 57 21.64 -10.23 -14.69
CA ASP A 57 21.38 -9.21 -15.71
C ASP A 57 21.00 -9.80 -17.10
N GLY A 58 20.82 -11.12 -17.19
CA GLY A 58 20.49 -11.83 -18.42
C GLY A 58 19.03 -11.73 -18.90
N TYR A 59 18.15 -11.10 -18.13
CA TYR A 59 16.72 -11.02 -18.42
C TYR A 59 16.30 -9.64 -18.95
N ASP A 60 15.08 -9.57 -19.49
CA ASP A 60 14.44 -8.28 -19.69
C ASP A 60 14.13 -7.64 -18.31
N VAL A 61 14.01 -6.32 -18.30
CA VAL A 61 13.92 -5.54 -17.05
C VAL A 61 12.71 -5.94 -16.20
N GLN A 62 11.58 -6.27 -16.84
CA GLN A 62 10.37 -6.62 -16.09
C GLN A 62 10.50 -8.00 -15.45
N THR A 63 11.03 -8.98 -16.16
CA THR A 63 11.32 -10.32 -15.62
C THR A 63 12.29 -10.22 -14.45
N TRP A 64 13.37 -9.46 -14.60
CA TRP A 64 14.31 -9.19 -13.49
C TRP A 64 13.61 -8.57 -12.28
N TYR A 65 12.76 -7.57 -12.50
CA TYR A 65 12.05 -6.88 -11.41
C TYR A 65 11.07 -7.80 -10.71
N ASP A 66 10.33 -8.64 -11.42
CA ASP A 66 9.41 -9.62 -10.85
C ASP A 66 10.13 -10.69 -10.03
N GLU A 67 11.31 -11.15 -10.50
CA GLU A 67 12.17 -12.04 -9.72
C GLU A 67 12.76 -11.37 -8.47
N LEU A 68 13.14 -10.09 -8.57
CA LEU A 68 13.59 -9.31 -7.42
C LEU A 68 12.49 -9.21 -6.37
N LYS A 69 11.25 -8.94 -6.75
CA LYS A 69 10.11 -8.96 -5.84
C LYS A 69 9.95 -10.33 -5.16
N ALA A 70 10.02 -11.41 -5.92
CA ALA A 70 9.92 -12.76 -5.35
C ALA A 70 11.00 -13.03 -4.30
N ARG A 71 12.26 -12.60 -4.54
CA ARG A 71 13.34 -12.69 -3.56
C ARG A 71 13.05 -11.84 -2.32
N ALA A 72 12.66 -10.59 -2.48
CA ALA A 72 12.32 -9.71 -1.36
C ALA A 72 11.21 -10.33 -0.50
N PHE A 73 10.15 -10.87 -1.10
CA PHE A 73 9.10 -11.56 -0.36
C PHE A 73 9.57 -12.83 0.35
N SER A 74 10.58 -13.54 -0.17
CA SER A 74 11.11 -14.75 0.47
C SER A 74 11.84 -14.48 1.79
N VAL A 75 12.35 -13.26 1.98
CA VAL A 75 13.06 -12.81 3.20
C VAL A 75 12.26 -11.80 4.02
N SER A 76 10.99 -11.64 3.73
CA SER A 76 10.12 -10.63 4.34
C SER A 76 9.95 -10.74 5.85
N GLU A 77 10.28 -11.90 6.44
CA GLU A 77 10.29 -12.10 7.89
C GLU A 77 11.56 -11.54 8.56
N ASP A 78 12.58 -11.14 7.79
CA ASP A 78 13.89 -10.70 8.29
C ASP A 78 14.39 -9.42 7.59
N LEU A 79 13.50 -8.48 7.31
CA LEU A 79 13.81 -7.24 6.59
C LEU A 79 14.84 -6.35 7.28
N ALA A 80 15.05 -6.50 8.59
CA ALA A 80 16.09 -5.77 9.30
C ALA A 80 17.51 -6.05 8.76
N HIS A 81 17.72 -7.25 8.21
CA HIS A 81 18.99 -7.64 7.59
C HIS A 81 19.01 -7.47 6.07
N HIS A 82 17.90 -6.95 5.51
CA HIS A 82 17.69 -6.78 4.08
C HIS A 82 17.22 -5.36 3.73
N PRO A 83 18.06 -4.31 3.95
CA PRO A 83 17.64 -2.91 3.78
C PRO A 83 17.23 -2.56 2.35
N GLY A 84 17.86 -3.15 1.33
CA GLY A 84 17.48 -2.93 -0.06
C GLY A 84 16.10 -3.51 -0.40
N TYR A 85 15.81 -4.70 0.09
CA TYR A 85 14.48 -5.32 -0.08
C TYR A 85 13.40 -4.63 0.76
N ALA A 86 13.76 -4.09 1.93
CA ALA A 86 12.85 -3.27 2.73
C ALA A 86 12.39 -2.02 1.97
N VAL A 87 13.28 -1.36 1.21
CA VAL A 87 12.92 -0.24 0.32
C VAL A 87 11.89 -0.69 -0.74
N LEU A 88 12.11 -1.85 -1.37
CA LEU A 88 11.20 -2.38 -2.38
C LEU A 88 9.82 -2.70 -1.79
N LEU A 89 9.77 -3.43 -0.69
CA LEU A 89 8.51 -3.81 -0.06
C LEU A 89 7.78 -2.61 0.57
N GLY A 90 8.52 -1.59 1.02
CA GLY A 90 7.98 -0.32 1.51
C GLY A 90 7.22 0.52 0.47
N LEU A 91 7.28 0.14 -0.81
CA LEU A 91 6.45 0.72 -1.86
C LEU A 91 5.03 0.12 -1.92
N GLY A 92 4.76 -0.92 -1.16
CA GLY A 92 3.48 -1.64 -1.22
C GLY A 92 3.32 -2.48 -2.49
N VAL A 93 4.41 -3.07 -2.97
CA VAL A 93 4.39 -3.92 -4.16
C VAL A 93 3.64 -5.23 -3.90
N SER A 94 2.90 -5.72 -4.91
CA SER A 94 2.17 -6.97 -4.83
C SER A 94 3.07 -8.18 -5.09
N ARG A 95 2.73 -9.33 -4.49
CA ARG A 95 3.40 -10.58 -4.84
C ARG A 95 3.23 -10.92 -6.32
N PRO A 96 4.28 -11.41 -7.00
CA PRO A 96 4.22 -11.78 -8.42
C PRO A 96 3.20 -12.88 -8.73
N ASP A 97 2.93 -13.78 -7.77
CA ASP A 97 2.00 -14.91 -7.91
C ASP A 97 0.53 -14.55 -7.67
N GLY A 98 0.23 -13.30 -7.32
CA GLY A 98 -1.12 -12.84 -7.04
C GLY A 98 -1.76 -13.45 -5.77
N THR A 99 -1.04 -14.27 -5.00
CA THR A 99 -1.56 -14.90 -3.76
C THR A 99 -1.47 -13.94 -2.57
N ALA A 100 -2.20 -12.86 -2.63
CA ALA A 100 -1.95 -11.76 -1.72
C ALA A 100 -2.95 -11.70 -0.57
N ALA A 101 -2.80 -12.57 0.40
CA ALA A 101 -3.28 -12.31 1.76
C ALA A 101 -2.31 -11.41 2.57
N ILE A 102 -1.15 -11.07 2.00
CA ILE A 102 -0.09 -10.34 2.68
C ILE A 102 0.36 -9.17 1.80
N THR A 103 0.44 -8.00 2.37
CA THR A 103 0.95 -6.77 1.74
C THR A 103 2.02 -6.17 2.63
N TYR A 104 3.03 -5.53 2.04
CA TYR A 104 4.12 -4.87 2.75
C TYR A 104 4.13 -3.39 2.40
N VAL A 105 4.01 -2.53 3.40
CA VAL A 105 4.07 -1.06 3.27
C VAL A 105 4.66 -0.45 4.52
N ASP A 106 5.41 0.63 4.37
CA ASP A 106 5.94 1.43 5.46
C ASP A 106 4.80 2.28 6.07
N MET A 107 4.08 1.70 7.03
CA MET A 107 2.91 2.32 7.66
C MET A 107 3.28 3.30 8.76
N ASP A 108 4.42 3.11 9.42
CA ASP A 108 4.82 3.96 10.54
C ASP A 108 5.86 5.02 10.18
N GLY A 109 6.38 5.00 8.94
CA GLY A 109 7.27 6.02 8.38
C GLY A 109 8.72 5.87 8.81
N ASP A 110 9.13 4.69 9.29
CA ASP A 110 10.50 4.42 9.72
C ASP A 110 11.44 3.98 8.58
N GLY A 111 10.88 3.75 7.38
CA GLY A 111 11.60 3.34 6.17
C GLY A 111 11.68 1.82 5.99
N LEU A 112 11.12 1.03 6.92
CA LEU A 112 10.97 -0.41 6.81
C LEU A 112 9.49 -0.75 6.58
N ALA A 113 9.23 -1.78 5.77
CA ALA A 113 7.86 -2.17 5.48
C ALA A 113 7.28 -3.01 6.61
N GLU A 114 6.10 -2.62 7.10
CA GLU A 114 5.26 -3.49 7.91
C GLU A 114 4.56 -4.52 7.05
N ARG A 115 4.34 -5.70 7.63
CA ARG A 115 3.53 -6.75 7.05
C ARG A 115 2.06 -6.58 7.46
N LEU A 116 1.20 -6.34 6.49
CA LEU A 116 -0.26 -6.31 6.66
C LEU A 116 -0.81 -7.69 6.36
N THR A 117 -1.44 -8.32 7.33
CA THR A 117 -1.95 -9.69 7.22
C THR A 117 -3.40 -9.75 7.68
N ALA A 118 -4.28 -10.33 6.86
CA ALA A 118 -5.64 -10.66 7.26
C ALA A 118 -5.67 -12.03 7.95
N GLU A 119 -5.91 -12.06 9.25
CA GLU A 119 -5.94 -13.26 10.08
C GLU A 119 -7.15 -13.22 11.02
N ASN A 120 -7.79 -14.38 11.21
CA ASN A 120 -8.91 -14.55 12.15
C ASN A 120 -10.06 -13.52 11.93
N GLY A 121 -10.29 -13.14 10.69
CA GLY A 121 -11.33 -12.15 10.33
C GLY A 121 -10.97 -10.71 10.66
N GLY A 122 -9.73 -10.40 11.01
CA GLY A 122 -9.20 -9.07 11.24
C GLY A 122 -7.95 -8.78 10.44
N LEU A 123 -7.54 -7.52 10.41
CA LEU A 123 -6.28 -7.07 9.81
C LEU A 123 -5.26 -6.80 10.91
N ARG A 124 -4.04 -7.29 10.74
CA ARG A 124 -2.90 -7.01 11.63
C ARG A 124 -1.79 -6.32 10.85
N VAL A 125 -1.15 -5.36 11.49
CA VAL A 125 0.03 -4.66 11.00
C VAL A 125 1.19 -5.04 11.89
N LEU A 126 2.17 -5.72 11.33
CA LEU A 126 3.30 -6.30 12.07
C LEU A 126 4.61 -5.73 11.54
N ARG A 127 5.51 -5.32 12.43
CA ARG A 127 6.89 -5.01 12.08
C ARG A 127 7.63 -6.24 11.60
N TYR A 128 8.81 -6.04 11.00
CA TYR A 128 9.70 -7.11 10.53
C TYR A 128 10.10 -8.12 11.63
N ASP A 129 10.14 -7.67 12.90
CA ASP A 129 10.44 -8.52 14.06
C ASP A 129 9.21 -9.28 14.60
N GLY A 130 8.05 -9.14 13.95
CA GLY A 130 6.78 -9.72 14.36
C GLY A 130 6.03 -8.93 15.44
N THR A 131 6.58 -7.81 15.91
CA THR A 131 5.88 -6.92 16.86
C THR A 131 4.63 -6.33 16.22
N GLU A 132 3.48 -6.47 16.88
CA GLU A 132 2.23 -5.89 16.41
C GLU A 132 2.25 -4.37 16.63
N VAL A 133 2.09 -3.63 15.53
CA VAL A 133 1.93 -2.16 15.53
C VAL A 133 0.46 -1.81 15.73
N TRP A 134 -0.43 -2.57 15.08
CA TRP A 134 -1.86 -2.32 15.10
C TRP A 134 -2.66 -3.55 14.70
N SER A 135 -3.90 -3.64 15.18
CA SER A 135 -4.89 -4.60 14.68
C SER A 135 -6.31 -4.03 14.69
N SER A 136 -7.11 -4.41 13.70
CA SER A 136 -8.51 -3.97 13.60
C SER A 136 -9.43 -4.65 14.61
N GLY A 137 -8.98 -5.75 15.22
CA GLY A 137 -9.90 -6.72 15.77
C GLY A 137 -10.72 -7.42 14.66
N PRO A 138 -11.74 -8.21 15.02
CA PRO A 138 -12.60 -8.87 14.03
C PRO A 138 -13.47 -7.87 13.26
N VAL A 139 -13.40 -7.92 11.93
CA VAL A 139 -14.13 -7.06 10.99
C VAL A 139 -15.52 -7.63 10.73
N GLY A 140 -16.53 -6.76 10.58
CA GLY A 140 -17.87 -7.15 10.20
C GLY A 140 -18.74 -7.75 11.30
N GLN A 141 -18.37 -7.66 12.57
CA GLN A 141 -19.16 -8.21 13.68
C GLN A 141 -20.51 -7.50 13.89
N ASN A 142 -20.57 -6.20 13.61
CA ASN A 142 -21.75 -5.38 13.86
C ASN A 142 -22.44 -4.88 12.59
N GLY A 143 -22.03 -5.38 11.44
CA GLY A 143 -22.55 -4.94 10.14
C GLY A 143 -21.50 -5.07 9.05
N ASP A 144 -21.71 -4.35 7.96
CA ASP A 144 -20.73 -4.30 6.89
C ASP A 144 -19.52 -3.46 7.28
N GLU A 145 -18.32 -3.94 6.98
CA GLU A 145 -17.08 -3.25 7.29
C GLU A 145 -16.02 -3.52 6.20
N ALA A 146 -15.23 -2.50 5.87
CA ALA A 146 -14.14 -2.62 4.92
C ALA A 146 -12.93 -1.80 5.37
N LEU A 147 -11.74 -2.34 5.14
CA LEU A 147 -10.45 -1.73 5.42
C LEU A 147 -9.65 -1.57 4.12
N PHE A 148 -9.27 -0.36 3.82
CA PHE A 148 -8.50 -0.01 2.63
C PHE A 148 -7.15 0.56 3.02
N LEU A 149 -6.16 0.33 2.17
CA LEU A 149 -4.90 1.03 2.21
C LEU A 149 -5.04 2.34 1.44
N HIS A 150 -4.88 3.45 2.14
CA HIS A 150 -5.00 4.81 1.62
C HIS A 150 -3.64 5.47 1.52
N ARG A 151 -3.41 6.25 0.48
CA ARG A 151 -2.19 7.04 0.29
C ARG A 151 -2.49 8.52 0.41
N ASN A 152 -1.65 9.24 1.16
CA ASN A 152 -1.77 10.67 1.38
C ASN A 152 -0.38 11.31 1.40
N GLY A 153 -0.04 12.09 0.36
CA GLY A 153 1.24 12.81 0.28
C GLY A 153 2.49 11.94 0.43
N GLY A 154 2.41 10.65 0.04
CA GLY A 154 3.50 9.69 0.18
C GLY A 154 3.51 8.91 1.49
N GLN A 155 2.61 9.19 2.42
CA GLN A 155 2.38 8.40 3.63
C GLN A 155 1.25 7.40 3.41
N TRP A 156 1.32 6.28 4.13
CA TRP A 156 0.27 5.27 4.12
C TRP A 156 -0.63 5.44 5.34
N GLU A 157 -1.93 5.27 5.12
CA GLU A 157 -2.98 5.37 6.12
C GLU A 157 -3.95 4.22 5.93
N LEU A 158 -4.75 3.90 6.96
CA LEU A 158 -5.85 2.95 6.86
C LEU A 158 -7.16 3.71 6.77
N LEU A 159 -7.94 3.48 5.72
CA LEU A 159 -9.32 3.93 5.64
C LEU A 159 -10.24 2.78 6.06
N ARG A 160 -10.97 2.98 7.14
CA ARG A 160 -12.02 2.08 7.62
C ARG A 160 -13.37 2.62 7.21
N TYR A 161 -14.19 1.79 6.62
CA TYR A 161 -15.60 2.04 6.35
C TYR A 161 -16.45 1.05 7.15
N GLY A 162 -17.54 1.52 7.76
CA GLY A 162 -18.49 0.68 8.48
C GLY A 162 -19.93 1.07 8.16
N ARG A 163 -20.82 0.09 8.11
CA ARG A 163 -22.25 0.28 7.95
C ARG A 163 -23.01 -0.68 8.86
N THR A 164 -23.83 -0.13 9.73
CA THR A 164 -24.76 -0.86 10.61
C THR A 164 -26.21 -0.54 10.23
N ALA A 165 -27.17 -1.08 10.98
CA ALA A 165 -28.58 -0.70 10.84
C ALA A 165 -28.86 0.76 11.27
N GLU A 166 -28.00 1.36 12.09
CA GLU A 166 -28.22 2.66 12.70
C GLU A 166 -27.43 3.78 12.03
N GLU A 167 -26.25 3.47 11.51
CA GLU A 167 -25.35 4.47 10.95
C GLU A 167 -24.39 3.89 9.89
N GLN A 168 -23.80 4.83 9.13
CA GLN A 168 -22.59 4.60 8.32
C GLN A 168 -21.47 5.47 8.90
N LEU A 169 -20.24 4.98 8.83
CA LEU A 169 -19.08 5.74 9.26
C LEU A 169 -17.89 5.50 8.33
N TYR A 170 -16.98 6.46 8.28
CA TYR A 170 -15.61 6.22 7.86
C TYR A 170 -14.62 6.84 8.86
N GLU A 171 -13.46 6.21 8.95
CA GLU A 171 -12.33 6.64 9.79
C GLU A 171 -11.05 6.51 8.98
N LEU A 172 -10.25 7.56 8.97
CA LEU A 172 -8.91 7.56 8.40
C LEU A 172 -7.90 7.55 9.54
N LEU A 173 -7.07 6.52 9.58
CA LEU A 173 -6.14 6.23 10.66
C LEU A 173 -4.70 6.30 10.15
N SER A 174 -3.83 7.06 10.82
CA SER A 174 -2.39 7.05 10.63
C SER A 174 -1.73 6.19 11.70
N LEU A 175 -0.72 5.42 11.32
CA LEU A 175 0.12 4.64 12.22
C LEU A 175 1.53 5.23 12.38
N THR A 176 1.77 6.44 11.90
CA THR A 176 3.07 7.12 11.92
C THR A 176 3.69 7.12 13.32
N GLY A 177 4.94 6.65 13.39
CA GLY A 177 5.65 6.48 14.66
C GLY A 177 5.14 5.30 15.51
N GLY A 178 4.47 4.32 14.90
CA GLY A 178 3.98 3.10 15.55
C GLY A 178 2.83 3.35 16.53
N ARG A 179 2.03 4.40 16.31
CA ARG A 179 0.87 4.75 17.14
C ARG A 179 -0.33 5.08 16.27
N GLU A 180 -1.46 4.49 16.64
CA GLU A 180 -2.74 4.84 16.02
C GLU A 180 -3.10 6.30 16.33
N ARG A 181 -3.46 7.02 15.28
CA ARG A 181 -3.98 8.39 15.34
C ARG A 181 -5.14 8.55 14.38
N LEU A 182 -6.30 8.91 14.88
CA LEU A 182 -7.42 9.28 14.05
C LEU A 182 -7.12 10.60 13.32
N VAL A 183 -7.05 10.54 11.99
CA VAL A 183 -6.80 11.71 11.12
C VAL A 183 -8.10 12.40 10.76
N ARG A 184 -9.10 11.61 10.37
CA ARG A 184 -10.44 12.08 9.98
C ARG A 184 -11.49 11.02 10.31
N SER A 185 -12.68 11.45 10.69
CA SER A 185 -13.84 10.57 10.78
C SER A 185 -15.11 11.31 10.45
N ARG A 186 -16.10 10.57 9.96
CA ARG A 186 -17.47 11.06 9.81
C ARG A 186 -18.46 9.94 10.07
N HIS A 187 -19.54 10.31 10.74
CA HIS A 187 -20.69 9.46 11.03
C HIS A 187 -21.92 10.00 10.29
N LEU A 188 -22.73 9.11 9.75
CA LEU A 188 -23.99 9.41 9.11
C LEU A 188 -25.07 8.52 9.70
N ALA A 189 -25.95 9.10 10.52
CA ALA A 189 -27.06 8.38 11.11
C ALA A 189 -28.08 7.92 10.05
N HIS A 190 -28.73 6.80 10.26
CA HIS A 190 -29.85 6.37 9.42
C HIS A 190 -30.98 7.43 9.45
N GLY A 191 -31.53 7.77 8.30
CA GLY A 191 -32.54 8.81 8.16
C GLY A 191 -31.99 10.24 8.21
N ALA A 192 -30.66 10.44 8.10
CA ALA A 192 -30.06 11.75 7.99
C ALA A 192 -30.62 12.55 6.79
N ALA A 193 -30.55 13.89 6.88
CA ALA A 193 -30.96 14.76 5.80
C ALA A 193 -30.19 14.49 4.50
N ALA A 194 -30.83 14.62 3.35
CA ALA A 194 -30.23 14.36 2.03
C ALA A 194 -28.89 15.11 1.80
N GLU A 195 -28.77 16.33 2.30
CA GLU A 195 -27.53 17.10 2.23
C GLU A 195 -26.39 16.41 3.02
N SER A 196 -26.67 15.86 4.19
CA SER A 196 -25.67 15.13 4.98
C SER A 196 -25.24 13.84 4.28
N VAL A 197 -26.17 13.14 3.64
CA VAL A 197 -25.90 11.94 2.82
C VAL A 197 -24.99 12.31 1.65
N ARG A 198 -25.32 13.38 0.93
CA ARG A 198 -24.53 13.87 -0.21
C ARG A 198 -23.10 14.22 0.21
N VAL A 199 -22.94 15.00 1.29
CA VAL A 199 -21.60 15.38 1.79
C VAL A 199 -20.80 14.17 2.23
N PHE A 200 -21.42 13.22 2.96
CA PHE A 200 -20.75 11.97 3.35
C PHE A 200 -20.27 11.18 2.13
N ALA A 201 -21.13 11.02 1.12
CA ALA A 201 -20.82 10.28 -0.10
C ALA A 201 -19.67 10.92 -0.89
N GLU A 202 -19.70 12.24 -1.07
CA GLU A 202 -18.66 13.00 -1.77
C GLU A 202 -17.30 12.89 -1.08
N GLU A 203 -17.27 13.05 0.27
CA GLU A 203 -16.03 12.93 1.03
C GLU A 203 -15.47 11.51 1.00
N PHE A 204 -16.32 10.50 1.18
CA PHE A 204 -15.89 9.11 1.13
C PHE A 204 -15.41 8.72 -0.28
N HIS A 205 -16.11 9.17 -1.31
CA HIS A 205 -15.68 8.98 -2.70
C HIS A 205 -14.30 9.60 -2.97
N THR A 206 -14.06 10.81 -2.45
CA THR A 206 -12.76 11.48 -2.57
C THR A 206 -11.66 10.67 -1.87
N LEU A 207 -11.93 10.11 -0.70
CA LEU A 207 -10.96 9.24 -0.01
C LEU A 207 -10.71 7.94 -0.76
N LEU A 208 -11.74 7.35 -1.38
CA LEU A 208 -11.57 6.10 -2.15
C LEU A 208 -10.79 6.32 -3.45
N TYR A 209 -11.13 7.34 -4.23
CA TYR A 209 -10.69 7.48 -5.62
C TYR A 209 -9.70 8.63 -5.86
N GLY A 210 -9.43 9.44 -4.84
CA GLY A 210 -8.31 10.38 -4.84
C GLY A 210 -8.36 11.46 -5.93
N VAL A 211 -9.52 11.97 -6.28
CA VAL A 211 -9.62 13.08 -7.23
C VAL A 211 -9.65 14.39 -6.47
N ASP A 212 -8.49 15.02 -6.31
CA ASP A 212 -8.45 16.43 -5.96
C ASP A 212 -8.51 17.31 -7.22
N GLU A 213 -8.79 18.61 -7.03
CA GLU A 213 -8.83 19.61 -8.11
C GLU A 213 -7.47 19.79 -8.83
N ALA A 214 -6.37 19.28 -8.25
CA ALA A 214 -5.02 19.34 -8.79
C ALA A 214 -4.62 18.08 -9.59
N GLY A 215 -5.47 17.03 -9.62
CA GLY A 215 -5.22 15.78 -10.34
C GLY A 215 -4.14 14.91 -9.71
N LEU A 216 -3.81 15.15 -8.44
CA LEU A 216 -2.90 14.31 -7.65
C LEU A 216 -3.74 13.26 -6.92
N SER A 217 -3.50 11.99 -7.21
CA SER A 217 -4.28 10.88 -6.66
C SER A 217 -3.78 10.48 -5.27
N ASP A 218 -4.22 11.19 -4.25
CA ASP A 218 -4.21 10.68 -2.89
C ASP A 218 -5.51 9.92 -2.67
N GLY A 219 -5.48 8.59 -2.67
CA GLY A 219 -6.68 7.76 -2.56
C GLY A 219 -6.36 6.34 -2.13
N CYS A 220 -7.36 5.47 -2.15
CA CYS A 220 -7.15 4.07 -1.82
C CYS A 220 -6.43 3.35 -2.96
N GLU A 221 -5.31 2.74 -2.62
CA GLU A 221 -4.52 1.92 -3.53
C GLU A 221 -5.10 0.50 -3.60
N MET A 222 -5.63 0.00 -2.48
CA MET A 222 -6.17 -1.37 -2.42
C MET A 222 -7.16 -1.58 -1.28
N LEU A 223 -8.05 -2.54 -1.46
CA LEU A 223 -8.86 -3.15 -0.40
C LEU A 223 -8.03 -4.24 0.28
N LEU A 224 -7.91 -4.19 1.60
CA LEU A 224 -7.18 -5.16 2.40
C LEU A 224 -8.07 -6.29 2.93
N LEU A 225 -9.21 -5.92 3.48
CA LEU A 225 -10.18 -6.85 4.07
C LEU A 225 -11.57 -6.22 4.05
N SER A 226 -12.59 -6.99 3.74
CA SER A 226 -13.96 -6.57 3.97
C SER A 226 -14.87 -7.71 4.34
N VAL A 227 -15.92 -7.38 5.08
CA VAL A 227 -17.11 -8.20 5.29
C VAL A 227 -18.30 -7.35 4.87
N MET A 228 -18.94 -7.69 3.75
CA MET A 228 -20.05 -6.95 3.16
C MET A 228 -21.16 -7.90 2.80
N ASN A 229 -22.38 -7.64 3.28
CA ASN A 229 -23.56 -8.53 3.08
C ASN A 229 -23.28 -10.00 3.48
N GLY A 230 -22.45 -10.21 4.51
CA GLY A 230 -22.05 -11.55 4.97
C GLY A 230 -20.96 -12.24 4.15
N GLU A 231 -20.44 -11.59 3.09
CA GLU A 231 -19.33 -12.11 2.31
C GLU A 231 -18.01 -11.49 2.79
N THR A 232 -17.03 -12.35 3.09
CA THR A 232 -15.68 -11.93 3.43
C THR A 232 -14.82 -11.91 2.16
N ARG A 233 -14.12 -10.81 1.94
CA ARG A 233 -13.11 -10.66 0.89
C ARG A 233 -11.80 -10.24 1.51
N VAL A 234 -10.73 -10.93 1.15
CA VAL A 234 -9.37 -10.67 1.60
C VAL A 234 -8.55 -10.19 0.40
N GLY A 235 -7.91 -9.03 0.55
CA GLY A 235 -7.10 -8.40 -0.51
C GLY A 235 -5.64 -8.81 -0.51
N PRO A 236 -4.84 -8.17 -1.36
CA PRO A 236 -5.10 -6.89 -2.00
C PRO A 236 -6.01 -7.00 -3.24
N LEU A 237 -7.06 -6.20 -3.23
CA LEU A 237 -7.94 -6.02 -4.38
C LEU A 237 -7.85 -4.57 -4.84
N TYR A 238 -7.50 -4.37 -6.10
CA TYR A 238 -7.31 -3.05 -6.70
C TYR A 238 -8.58 -2.48 -7.36
N ASN A 239 -9.65 -3.23 -7.38
CA ASN A 239 -10.93 -2.79 -7.92
C ASN A 239 -11.97 -2.69 -6.80
N PHE A 240 -12.38 -1.47 -6.49
CA PHE A 240 -13.35 -1.16 -5.44
C PHE A 240 -14.77 -0.93 -5.99
N SER A 241 -15.03 -1.22 -7.26
CA SER A 241 -16.38 -1.10 -7.83
C SER A 241 -17.36 -1.95 -7.03
N GLY A 242 -18.37 -1.32 -6.47
CA GLY A 242 -19.34 -1.96 -5.55
C GLY A 242 -19.27 -1.48 -4.10
N TYR A 243 -18.26 -0.67 -3.72
CA TYR A 243 -18.23 0.07 -2.46
C TYR A 243 -18.85 1.47 -2.59
N GLU A 244 -19.59 1.71 -3.66
CA GLU A 244 -20.38 2.92 -3.79
C GLU A 244 -21.41 2.94 -2.66
N ILE A 245 -21.51 4.09 -2.01
CA ILE A 245 -22.55 4.35 -1.02
C ILE A 245 -23.86 4.39 -1.81
N GLY A 246 -24.48 3.22 -1.94
CA GLY A 246 -25.82 3.12 -2.53
C GLY A 246 -26.78 3.87 -1.63
N GLU A 247 -27.58 4.77 -2.21
CA GLU A 247 -28.83 5.17 -1.61
C GLU A 247 -29.53 3.88 -1.20
N GLY A 248 -29.63 3.64 0.10
CA GLY A 248 -30.35 2.47 0.59
C GLY A 248 -31.75 2.50 -0.01
N ASN A 249 -32.05 1.55 -0.88
CA ASN A 249 -33.41 1.32 -1.32
C ASN A 249 -34.25 1.13 -0.08
N GLY A 250 -35.04 2.16 0.23
CA GLY A 250 -36.01 2.18 1.30
C GLY A 250 -37.15 1.16 1.09
#